data_18ef3a2fdbdee8c6d3a8a8f40f32466f
#
_entry.id   18ef3a2fdbdee8c6d3a8a8f40f32466f
#
_cell.length_a   1.000
_cell.length_b   1.000
_cell.length_c   1.000
_cell.angle_alpha   90.00
_cell.angle_beta   90.00
_cell.angle_gamma   90.00
#
_symmetry.space_group_name_H-M   'P 1'
#
loop_
_entity.id
_entity.type
_entity.pdbx_description
1 polymer ?
#
loop_
_entity_poly.entity_id
_entity_poly.type
_entity_poly.pdbx_seq_one_letter_code
_entity_poly.pdbx_strand_id
1 'polypeptide(L)'
;MNIYIFAIIGLIVGVVVGWFTPLHIPASYANYTSVAVLAALDAVFGGSRAALERLFDLSNFISGFFSNVILAVVLVYIGDLIGINLYYVALIGFGLRVFINLAAIRKNIMTKRCLLYTSPSPRDAT
;
A
#
# COMPACT_ATOMS: atom_id res chain seq x y z
N MET A 1 -10.52 5.58 14.83
CA MET A 1 -9.39 6.34 15.35
C MET A 1 -8.25 5.45 15.82
N ASN A 2 -8.56 4.39 16.55
CA ASN A 2 -7.52 3.49 17.08
C ASN A 2 -6.72 2.79 15.97
N ILE A 3 -7.31 2.56 14.80
CA ILE A 3 -6.63 1.95 13.66
C ILE A 3 -5.44 2.80 13.22
N TYR A 4 -5.59 4.13 13.18
CA TYR A 4 -4.50 5.01 12.76
C TYR A 4 -3.36 5.01 13.77
N ILE A 5 -3.68 4.94 15.06
CA ILE A 5 -2.68 4.86 16.12
C ILE A 5 -1.90 3.57 16.00
N PHE A 6 -2.57 2.43 15.80
CA PHE A 6 -1.92 1.14 15.61
C PHE A 6 -1.05 1.12 14.36
N ALA A 7 -1.52 1.74 13.26
CA ALA A 7 -0.74 1.82 12.03
C ALA A 7 0.54 2.63 12.23
N ILE A 8 0.46 3.76 12.92
CA ILE A 8 1.63 4.61 13.21
C ILE A 8 2.60 3.87 14.13
N ILE A 9 2.10 3.23 15.18
CA ILE A 9 2.93 2.45 16.10
C ILE A 9 3.64 1.32 15.34
N GLY A 10 2.91 0.60 14.50
CA GLY A 10 3.49 -0.46 13.68
C GLY A 10 4.58 0.04 12.76
N LEU A 11 4.37 1.20 12.14
CA LEU A 11 5.37 1.81 11.27
C LEU A 11 6.63 2.18 12.04
N ILE A 12 6.48 2.83 13.18
CA ILE A 12 7.62 3.23 14.03
C ILE A 12 8.39 2.00 14.50
N VAL A 13 7.68 0.98 14.99
CA VAL A 13 8.31 -0.27 15.44
C VAL A 13 9.05 -0.94 14.29
N GLY A 14 8.43 -1.01 13.11
CA GLY A 14 9.06 -1.60 11.92
C GLY A 14 10.34 -0.87 11.51
N VAL A 15 10.32 0.46 11.52
CA VAL A 15 11.50 1.27 11.17
C VAL A 15 12.61 1.04 12.21
N VAL A 16 12.28 1.04 13.50
CA VAL A 16 13.27 0.84 14.56
C VAL A 16 13.89 -0.55 14.46
N VAL A 17 13.05 -1.58 14.31
CA VAL A 17 13.53 -2.96 14.19
C VAL A 17 14.41 -3.11 12.95
N GLY A 18 14.00 -2.55 11.82
CA GLY A 18 14.78 -2.61 10.60
C GLY A 18 16.12 -1.90 10.72
N TRP A 19 16.14 -0.76 11.41
CA TRP A 19 17.37 0.01 11.61
C TRP A 19 18.41 -0.76 12.42
N PHE A 20 17.98 -1.45 13.46
CA PHE A 20 18.89 -2.20 14.34
C PHE A 20 19.15 -3.64 13.88
N THR A 21 18.47 -4.09 12.84
CA THR A 21 18.68 -5.44 12.30
C THR A 21 19.99 -5.47 11.51
N PRO A 22 20.92 -6.40 11.84
CA PRO A 22 22.19 -6.49 11.14
C PRO A 22 22.11 -7.16 9.77
N LEU A 23 20.94 -7.63 9.38
CA LEU A 23 20.77 -8.30 8.09
C LEU A 23 20.80 -7.27 6.97
N HIS A 24 21.64 -7.54 5.98
CA HIS A 24 21.71 -6.73 4.76
C HIS A 24 21.29 -7.57 3.58
N ILE A 25 20.41 -7.00 2.75
CA ILE A 25 19.96 -7.67 1.53
C ILE A 25 21.02 -7.45 0.46
N PRO A 26 21.58 -8.53 -0.13
CA PRO A 26 22.57 -8.37 -1.20
C PRO A 26 22.01 -7.62 -2.39
N ALA A 27 22.87 -6.86 -3.07
CA ALA A 27 22.46 -6.06 -4.22
C ALA A 27 21.88 -6.92 -5.36
N SER A 28 22.25 -8.19 -5.43
CA SER A 28 21.70 -9.10 -6.43
C SER A 28 20.20 -9.36 -6.27
N TYR A 29 19.65 -9.11 -5.08
CA TYR A 29 18.21 -9.25 -4.80
C TYR A 29 17.48 -7.92 -4.77
N ALA A 30 18.12 -6.84 -5.23
CA ALA A 30 17.53 -5.50 -5.18
C ALA A 30 16.19 -5.41 -5.92
N ASN A 31 16.06 -6.09 -7.07
CA ASN A 31 14.82 -6.09 -7.83
C ASN A 31 13.68 -6.73 -7.05
N TYR A 32 13.96 -7.85 -6.39
CA TYR A 32 12.95 -8.55 -5.57
C TYR A 32 12.53 -7.70 -4.40
N THR A 33 13.49 -7.09 -3.73
CA THR A 33 13.22 -6.21 -2.59
C THR A 33 12.39 -5.00 -3.00
N SER A 34 12.75 -4.38 -4.12
CA SER A 34 12.05 -3.19 -4.61
C SER A 34 10.59 -3.48 -4.93
N VAL A 35 10.29 -4.57 -5.64
CA VAL A 35 8.89 -4.89 -5.97
C VAL A 35 8.11 -5.33 -4.74
N ALA A 36 8.77 -6.03 -3.80
CA ALA A 36 8.12 -6.42 -2.55
C ALA A 36 7.72 -5.21 -1.73
N VAL A 37 8.62 -4.22 -1.60
CA VAL A 37 8.33 -2.97 -0.90
C VAL A 37 7.21 -2.20 -1.60
N LEU A 38 7.26 -2.12 -2.92
CA LEU A 38 6.23 -1.41 -3.68
C LEU A 38 4.87 -2.11 -3.57
N ALA A 39 4.85 -3.45 -3.60
CA ALA A 39 3.63 -4.23 -3.39
C ALA A 39 3.07 -4.00 -1.98
N ALA A 40 3.95 -3.92 -0.98
CA ALA A 40 3.55 -3.62 0.39
C ALA A 40 2.95 -2.21 0.49
N LEU A 41 3.59 -1.22 -0.14
CA LEU A 41 3.06 0.15 -0.18
C LEU A 41 1.69 0.20 -0.86
N ASP A 42 1.54 -0.52 -1.97
CA ASP A 42 0.25 -0.61 -2.65
C ASP A 42 -0.84 -1.13 -1.71
N ALA A 43 -0.53 -2.18 -0.96
CA ALA A 43 -1.48 -2.74 0.00
C ALA A 43 -1.82 -1.75 1.11
N VAL A 44 -0.81 -1.04 1.64
CA VAL A 44 -1.02 -0.05 2.70
C VAL A 44 -1.89 1.10 2.21
N PHE A 45 -1.60 1.64 1.04
CA PHE A 45 -2.42 2.73 0.48
C PHE A 45 -3.81 2.26 0.10
N GLY A 46 -3.94 1.03 -0.41
CA GLY A 46 -5.25 0.45 -0.69
C GLY A 46 -6.07 0.25 0.58
N GLY A 47 -5.43 -0.23 1.65
CA GLY A 47 -6.07 -0.37 2.95
C GLY A 47 -6.46 0.96 3.56
N SER A 48 -5.61 1.97 3.43
CA SER A 48 -5.90 3.32 3.92
C SER A 48 -7.10 3.92 3.19
N ARG A 49 -7.15 3.75 1.87
CA ARG A 49 -8.31 4.18 1.08
C ARG A 49 -9.58 3.48 1.55
N ALA A 50 -9.52 2.16 1.72
CA ALA A 50 -10.67 1.39 2.19
C ALA A 50 -11.14 1.86 3.57
N ALA A 51 -10.21 2.18 4.47
CA ALA A 51 -10.54 2.69 5.80
C ALA A 51 -11.26 4.04 5.71
N LEU A 52 -10.82 4.93 4.83
CA LEU A 52 -11.46 6.22 4.62
C LEU A 52 -12.86 6.07 4.03
N GLU A 53 -13.07 5.07 3.19
CA GLU A 53 -14.36 4.77 2.57
C GLU A 53 -15.23 3.84 3.42
N ARG A 54 -14.76 3.51 4.64
CA ARG A 54 -15.45 2.63 5.59
C ARG A 54 -15.68 1.23 5.05
N LEU A 55 -14.79 0.78 4.17
CA LEU A 55 -14.85 -0.55 3.58
C LEU A 55 -13.68 -1.44 4.04
N PHE A 56 -12.94 -1.01 5.06
CA PHE A 56 -11.77 -1.74 5.51
C PHE A 56 -12.17 -3.05 6.19
N ASP A 57 -11.54 -4.13 5.76
CA ASP A 57 -11.67 -5.46 6.34
C ASP A 57 -10.26 -5.99 6.57
N LEU A 58 -9.92 -6.28 7.82
CA LEU A 58 -8.59 -6.72 8.21
C LEU A 58 -8.20 -8.03 7.53
N SER A 59 -9.12 -8.98 7.45
CA SER A 59 -8.87 -10.26 6.79
C SER A 59 -8.51 -10.06 5.33
N ASN A 60 -9.30 -9.24 4.64
CA ASN A 60 -9.06 -8.92 3.23
C ASN A 60 -7.75 -8.16 3.04
N PHE A 61 -7.43 -7.25 3.96
CA PHE A 61 -6.19 -6.48 3.91
C PHE A 61 -4.96 -7.39 4.04
N ILE A 62 -4.95 -8.27 5.05
CA ILE A 62 -3.83 -9.18 5.28
C ILE A 62 -3.66 -10.14 4.12
N SER A 63 -4.76 -10.72 3.64
CA SER A 63 -4.74 -11.63 2.49
C SER A 63 -4.19 -10.91 1.25
N GLY A 64 -4.67 -9.71 0.96
CA GLY A 64 -4.22 -8.91 -0.18
C GLY A 64 -2.75 -8.52 -0.06
N PHE A 65 -2.32 -8.12 1.15
CA PHE A 65 -0.93 -7.74 1.40
C PHE A 65 0.04 -8.87 1.03
N PHE A 66 -0.18 -10.05 1.60
CA PHE A 66 0.70 -11.19 1.34
C PHE A 66 0.59 -11.68 -0.11
N SER A 67 -0.63 -11.72 -0.66
CA SER A 67 -0.82 -12.11 -2.06
C SER A 67 -0.08 -11.18 -3.02
N ASN A 68 -0.14 -9.87 -2.80
CA ASN A 68 0.54 -8.89 -3.64
C ASN A 68 2.06 -9.04 -3.59
N VAL A 69 2.61 -9.23 -2.38
CA VAL A 69 4.06 -9.40 -2.21
C VAL A 69 4.52 -10.69 -2.90
N ILE A 70 3.81 -11.79 -2.66
CA ILE A 70 4.16 -13.08 -3.27
C ILE A 70 4.06 -13.01 -4.79
N LEU A 71 2.97 -12.44 -5.29
CA LEU A 71 2.77 -12.30 -6.74
C LEU A 71 3.87 -11.45 -7.38
N ALA A 72 4.26 -10.36 -6.74
CA ALA A 72 5.33 -9.49 -7.25
C ALA A 72 6.65 -10.24 -7.35
N VAL A 73 7.02 -10.96 -6.29
CA VAL A 73 8.27 -11.73 -6.25
C VAL A 73 8.25 -12.85 -7.29
N VAL A 74 7.15 -13.57 -7.39
CA VAL A 74 7.01 -14.66 -8.38
C VAL A 74 7.11 -14.10 -9.80
N LEU A 75 6.49 -12.95 -10.06
CA LEU A 75 6.54 -12.33 -11.37
C LEU A 75 7.98 -11.98 -11.78
N VAL A 76 8.74 -11.38 -10.85
CA VAL A 76 10.16 -11.07 -11.11
C VAL A 76 10.96 -12.34 -11.35
N TYR A 77 10.72 -13.37 -10.56
CA TYR A 77 11.41 -14.66 -10.68
C TYR A 77 11.14 -15.32 -12.04
N ILE A 78 9.87 -15.33 -12.46
CA ILE A 78 9.51 -15.88 -13.79
C ILE A 78 10.19 -15.08 -14.88
N GLY A 79 10.24 -13.75 -14.75
CA GLY A 79 10.95 -12.91 -15.71
C GLY A 79 12.41 -13.26 -15.82
N ASP A 80 13.07 -13.48 -14.70
CA ASP A 80 14.49 -13.88 -14.68
C ASP A 80 14.69 -15.23 -15.38
N LEU A 81 13.76 -16.17 -15.20
CA LEU A 81 13.86 -17.48 -15.84
C LEU A 81 13.72 -17.42 -17.35
N ILE A 82 12.84 -16.56 -17.86
CA ILE A 82 12.59 -16.49 -19.31
C ILE A 82 13.38 -15.39 -20.00
N GLY A 83 14.17 -14.63 -19.25
CA GLY A 83 15.02 -13.59 -19.80
C GLY A 83 14.32 -12.28 -20.15
N ILE A 84 13.15 -12.04 -19.56
CA ILE A 84 12.37 -10.81 -19.75
C ILE A 84 12.32 -10.05 -18.42
N ASN A 85 12.51 -8.73 -18.47
CA ASN A 85 12.46 -7.90 -17.28
C ASN A 85 11.02 -7.61 -16.85
N LEU A 86 10.37 -8.63 -16.28
CA LEU A 86 9.01 -8.47 -15.72
C LEU A 86 9.01 -7.60 -14.46
N TYR A 87 10.19 -7.31 -13.90
CA TYR A 87 10.36 -6.33 -12.84
C TYR A 87 9.71 -4.99 -13.17
N TYR A 88 9.91 -4.49 -14.40
CA TYR A 88 9.32 -3.22 -14.82
C TYR A 88 7.80 -3.31 -14.92
N VAL A 89 7.27 -4.44 -15.31
CA VAL A 89 5.82 -4.65 -15.36
C VAL A 89 5.22 -4.55 -13.96
N ALA A 90 5.87 -5.18 -12.98
CA ALA A 90 5.44 -5.10 -11.59
C ALA A 90 5.52 -3.67 -11.05
N LEU A 91 6.63 -2.96 -11.33
CA LEU A 91 6.79 -1.56 -10.91
C LEU A 91 5.69 -0.68 -11.47
N ILE A 92 5.40 -0.81 -12.76
CA ILE A 92 4.36 0.00 -13.40
C ILE A 92 2.99 -0.33 -12.82
N GLY A 93 2.67 -1.62 -12.69
CA GLY A 93 1.37 -2.05 -12.18
C GLY A 93 1.11 -1.57 -10.76
N PHE A 94 2.03 -1.86 -9.83
CA PHE A 94 1.87 -1.44 -8.45
C PHE A 94 2.00 0.07 -8.29
N GLY A 95 2.90 0.68 -9.04
CA GLY A 95 3.08 2.14 -9.00
C GLY A 95 1.83 2.89 -9.42
N LEU A 96 1.17 2.44 -10.49
CA LEU A 96 -0.09 3.02 -10.94
C LEU A 96 -1.16 2.91 -9.86
N ARG A 97 -1.26 1.74 -9.24
CA ARG A 97 -2.25 1.52 -8.17
C ARG A 97 -1.97 2.41 -6.96
N VAL A 98 -0.69 2.60 -6.62
CA VAL A 98 -0.31 3.51 -5.53
C VAL A 98 -0.78 4.93 -5.83
N PHE A 99 -0.54 5.43 -7.05
CA PHE A 99 -0.99 6.76 -7.45
C PHE A 99 -2.51 6.89 -7.45
N ILE A 100 -3.20 5.88 -7.93
CA ILE A 100 -4.68 5.87 -7.93
C ILE A 100 -5.21 5.91 -6.50
N ASN A 101 -4.63 5.09 -5.61
CA ASN A 101 -5.03 5.06 -4.21
C ASN A 101 -4.72 6.37 -3.50
N LEU A 102 -3.57 6.99 -3.78
CA LEU A 102 -3.21 8.30 -3.23
C LEU A 102 -4.19 9.37 -3.70
N ALA A 103 -4.54 9.38 -4.98
CA ALA A 103 -5.51 10.33 -5.51
C ALA A 103 -6.88 10.16 -4.84
N ALA A 104 -7.31 8.91 -4.63
CA ALA A 104 -8.56 8.62 -3.95
C ALA A 104 -8.53 9.04 -2.48
N ILE A 105 -7.40 8.81 -1.79
CA ILE A 105 -7.21 9.23 -0.40
C ILE A 105 -7.30 10.74 -0.30
N ARG A 106 -6.58 11.45 -1.17
CA ARG A 106 -6.61 12.91 -1.20
C ARG A 106 -8.04 13.42 -1.42
N LYS A 107 -8.75 12.84 -2.39
CA LYS A 107 -10.12 13.22 -2.69
C LYS A 107 -11.04 13.00 -1.49
N ASN A 108 -10.91 11.86 -0.82
CA ASN A 108 -11.71 11.55 0.37
C ASN A 108 -11.45 12.54 1.50
N ILE A 109 -10.18 12.90 1.74
CA ILE A 109 -9.83 13.86 2.77
C ILE A 109 -10.39 15.24 2.45
N MET A 110 -10.26 15.69 1.21
CA MET A 110 -10.78 17.00 0.80
C MET A 110 -12.30 17.05 0.87
N THR A 111 -12.97 15.99 0.48
CA THR A 111 -14.43 15.91 0.57
C THR A 111 -14.90 15.99 2.02
N LYS A 112 -14.23 15.28 2.92
CA LYS A 112 -14.55 15.34 4.35
C LYS A 112 -14.30 16.72 4.93
N ARG A 113 -13.23 17.40 4.51
CA ARG A 113 -12.96 18.78 4.93
C ARG A 113 -14.04 19.73 4.44
N CYS A 114 -14.46 19.60 3.19
CA CYS A 114 -15.52 20.44 2.66
C CYS A 114 -16.83 20.23 3.41
N LEU A 115 -17.14 18.99 3.79
CA LEU A 115 -18.34 18.68 4.57
C LEU A 115 -18.29 19.26 5.97
N LEU A 116 -17.09 19.40 6.55
CA LEU A 116 -16.92 20.03 7.86
C LEU A 116 -17.16 21.54 7.82
N TYR A 117 -16.83 22.20 6.71
CA TYR A 117 -16.94 23.65 6.58
C TYR A 117 -18.29 24.09 6.01
N THR A 118 -19.00 23.21 5.32
CA THR A 118 -20.31 23.53 4.76
C THR A 118 -21.40 22.84 5.55
N SER A 119 -22.45 23.57 5.91
CA SER A 119 -23.61 22.95 6.55
C SER A 119 -24.27 22.01 5.55
N PRO A 120 -24.34 20.70 5.84
CA PRO A 120 -24.98 19.78 4.91
C PRO A 120 -26.48 20.06 4.82
N SER A 121 -26.96 20.22 3.59
CA SER A 121 -28.41 20.25 3.36
C SER A 121 -28.95 18.82 3.47
N PRO A 122 -30.26 18.64 3.65
CA PRO A 122 -30.85 17.30 3.66
C PRO A 122 -30.59 16.51 2.39
N ARG A 123 -30.36 17.19 1.27
CA ARG A 123 -30.00 16.54 0.00
C ARG A 123 -28.59 15.95 0.03
N ASP A 124 -27.68 16.62 0.71
CA ASP A 124 -26.29 16.20 0.80
C ASP A 124 -26.11 15.04 1.78
N ALA A 125 -27.08 14.87 2.70
CA ALA A 125 -27.06 13.79 3.67
C ALA A 125 -27.44 12.42 3.06
N THR A 126 -28.00 12.42 1.90
CA THR A 126 -28.32 11.18 1.15
C THR A 126 -27.36 10.95 -0.01
#